data_df2ea18411cdd57571db989984f8cc7a
#
_entry.id   df2ea18411cdd57571db989984f8cc7a
#
_cell.length_a   1.000
_cell.length_b   1.000
_cell.length_c   1.000
_cell.angle_alpha   90.00
_cell.angle_beta   90.00
_cell.angle_gamma   90.00
#
_symmetry.space_group_name_H-M   'P 1'
#
loop_
_entity.id
_entity.type
_entity.pdbx_description
1 polymer ?
#
loop_
_entity_poly.entity_id
_entity_poly.type
_entity_poly.pdbx_seq_one_letter_code
_entity_poly.pdbx_strand_id
1 'polypeptide(L)'
;MRVSVCHCLDCQRRTGSAFSAQARFPRDRVTLSGEASTYVRVGDSGRKAHDRFCPRCGSTVAYTNENLPELIAIPLGAFADPGFPPPRFSVYEARKHPWTVVLGEGVEHID
;
A
#
# COMPACT_ATOMS: atom_id res chain seq x y z
N MET A 1 -10.07 3.39 9.16
CA MET A 1 -8.98 2.56 8.62
C MET A 1 -9.52 1.71 7.48
N ARG A 2 -8.78 1.64 6.41
CA ARG A 2 -9.16 0.84 5.25
C ARG A 2 -8.01 -0.09 4.87
N VAL A 3 -8.24 -1.39 4.92
CA VAL A 3 -7.25 -2.41 4.55
C VAL A 3 -7.56 -2.92 3.15
N SER A 4 -6.56 -2.89 2.27
CA SER A 4 -6.70 -3.30 0.88
C SER A 4 -5.48 -4.02 0.37
N VAL A 5 -5.68 -4.80 -0.69
CA VAL A 5 -4.61 -5.40 -1.49
C VAL A 5 -4.66 -4.75 -2.86
N CYS A 6 -3.50 -4.38 -3.38
CA CYS A 6 -3.38 -3.75 -4.69
C CYS A 6 -2.47 -4.57 -5.59
N HIS A 7 -2.98 -4.91 -6.78
CA HIS A 7 -2.26 -5.73 -7.76
C HIS A 7 -1.65 -4.90 -8.89
N CYS A 8 -1.71 -3.58 -8.85
CA CYS A 8 -1.17 -2.75 -9.92
C CYS A 8 0.34 -2.97 -10.08
N LEU A 9 0.84 -2.72 -11.29
CA LEU A 9 2.25 -2.98 -11.60
C LEU A 9 3.20 -2.13 -10.76
N ASP A 10 2.78 -0.91 -10.40
CA ASP A 10 3.59 -0.04 -9.54
C ASP A 10 3.73 -0.64 -8.14
N CYS A 11 2.65 -1.18 -7.58
CA CYS A 11 2.70 -1.86 -6.28
C CYS A 11 3.55 -3.12 -6.35
N GLN A 12 3.47 -3.87 -7.45
CA GLN A 12 4.31 -5.04 -7.66
C GLN A 12 5.79 -4.65 -7.68
N ARG A 13 6.15 -3.60 -8.42
CA ARG A 13 7.53 -3.12 -8.48
C ARG A 13 8.04 -2.60 -7.14
N ARG A 14 7.21 -1.80 -6.46
CA ARG A 14 7.61 -1.22 -5.17
C ARG A 14 7.90 -2.29 -4.13
N THR A 15 7.06 -3.30 -4.06
CA THR A 15 7.18 -4.35 -3.03
C THR A 15 8.11 -5.49 -3.45
N GLY A 16 8.32 -5.68 -4.75
CA GLY A 16 8.98 -6.88 -5.25
C GLY A 16 8.13 -8.14 -5.05
N SER A 17 6.82 -7.97 -4.87
CA SER A 17 5.86 -9.04 -4.66
C SER A 17 4.80 -9.03 -5.76
N ALA A 18 3.95 -10.04 -5.79
CA ALA A 18 2.82 -10.12 -6.70
C ALA A 18 1.73 -9.10 -6.38
N PHE A 19 1.75 -8.48 -5.19
CA PHE A 19 0.78 -7.47 -4.75
C PHE A 19 1.33 -6.69 -3.57
N SER A 20 0.65 -5.60 -3.21
CA SER A 20 0.88 -4.90 -1.96
C SER A 20 -0.34 -5.06 -1.05
N ALA A 21 -0.10 -5.04 0.27
CA ALA A 21 -1.16 -4.98 1.26
C ALA A 21 -0.91 -3.76 2.15
N GLN A 22 -1.92 -2.95 2.38
CA GLN A 22 -1.78 -1.70 3.12
C GLN A 22 -3.03 -1.35 3.91
N ALA A 23 -2.82 -0.64 5.01
CA ALA A 23 -3.87 0.02 5.75
C ALA A 23 -3.79 1.52 5.49
N ARG A 24 -4.90 2.14 5.11
CA ARG A 24 -4.99 3.59 4.92
C ARG A 24 -5.69 4.23 6.10
N PHE A 25 -5.13 5.35 6.52
CA PHE A 25 -5.63 6.15 7.62
C PHE A 25 -5.75 7.61 7.19
N PRO A 26 -6.63 8.40 7.84
CA PRO A 26 -6.56 9.85 7.69
C PRO A 26 -5.16 10.34 8.09
N ARG A 27 -4.58 11.23 7.31
CA ARG A 27 -3.23 11.74 7.55
C ARG A 27 -3.04 12.34 8.93
N ASP A 28 -4.05 13.05 9.42
CA ASP A 28 -4.01 13.71 10.73
C ASP A 28 -4.06 12.75 11.91
N ARG A 29 -4.33 11.47 11.65
CA ARG A 29 -4.36 10.43 12.67
C ARG A 29 -3.05 9.64 12.78
N VAL A 30 -2.08 9.93 11.92
CA VAL A 30 -0.81 9.20 11.88
C VAL A 30 0.34 10.15 12.14
N THR A 31 1.17 9.81 13.12
CA THR A 31 2.42 10.52 13.40
C THR A 31 3.57 9.60 13.03
N LEU A 32 4.46 10.09 12.17
CA LEU A 32 5.68 9.39 11.80
C LEU A 32 6.84 10.07 12.49
N SER A 33 7.72 9.28 13.10
CA SER A 33 8.93 9.77 13.73
C SER A 33 10.13 8.93 13.31
N GLY A 34 11.30 9.53 13.43
CA GLY A 34 12.53 8.87 13.01
C GLY A 34 12.93 9.21 11.58
N GLU A 35 14.07 8.68 11.17
CA GLU A 35 14.67 8.98 9.87
C GLU A 35 14.03 8.11 8.77
N ALA A 36 13.69 8.74 7.66
CA ALA A 36 13.19 8.04 6.48
C ALA A 36 13.67 8.75 5.23
N SER A 37 13.96 7.98 4.20
CA SER A 37 14.22 8.50 2.84
C SER A 37 12.92 8.48 2.04
N THR A 38 12.83 9.35 1.05
CA THR A 38 11.63 9.47 0.22
C THR A 38 12.00 9.23 -1.24
N TYR A 39 11.22 8.37 -1.89
CA TYR A 39 11.25 8.21 -3.34
C TYR A 39 9.95 8.75 -3.92
N VAL A 40 10.05 9.64 -4.90
CA VAL A 40 8.88 10.19 -5.59
C VAL A 40 8.67 9.42 -6.88
N ARG A 41 7.52 8.80 -7.01
CA ARG A 41 7.14 8.04 -8.20
C ARG A 41 6.05 8.80 -8.94
N VAL A 42 6.19 8.91 -10.26
CA VAL A 42 5.18 9.53 -11.13
C VAL A 42 4.36 8.42 -11.78
N GLY A 43 3.05 8.42 -11.54
CA GLY A 43 2.13 7.48 -12.15
C GLY A 43 1.76 7.87 -13.58
N ASP A 44 1.04 6.99 -14.26
CA ASP A 44 0.60 7.23 -15.65
C ASP A 44 -0.27 8.47 -15.80
N SER A 45 -1.00 8.84 -14.75
CA SER A 45 -1.83 10.06 -14.73
C SER A 45 -1.01 11.35 -14.58
N GLY A 46 0.31 11.25 -14.36
CA GLY A 46 1.17 12.37 -14.04
C GLY A 46 1.15 12.75 -12.56
N ARG A 47 0.33 12.10 -11.76
CA ARG A 47 0.27 12.35 -10.32
C ARG A 47 1.35 11.60 -9.58
N LYS A 48 1.81 12.19 -8.49
CA LYS A 48 2.96 11.68 -7.75
C LYS A 48 2.52 10.86 -6.54
N ALA A 49 3.28 9.82 -6.26
CA ALA A 49 3.26 9.09 -5.01
C ALA A 49 4.59 9.31 -4.29
N HIS A 50 4.54 9.45 -2.98
CA HIS A 50 5.71 9.67 -2.15
C HIS A 50 5.88 8.46 -1.25
N ASP A 51 6.89 7.64 -1.55
CA ASP A 51 7.18 6.43 -0.81
C ASP A 51 8.28 6.73 0.21
N ARG A 52 7.99 6.51 1.48
CA ARG A 52 8.96 6.66 2.57
C ARG A 52 9.49 5.31 2.97
N PHE A 53 10.79 5.18 3.03
CA PHE A 53 11.43 3.92 3.34
C PHE A 53 12.58 4.11 4.32
N CYS A 54 12.88 3.05 5.05
CA CYS A 54 14.00 3.06 6.00
C CYS A 54 15.33 3.11 5.24
N PRO A 55 16.21 4.10 5.49
CA PRO A 55 17.49 4.18 4.79
C PRO A 55 18.46 3.07 5.17
N ARG A 56 18.20 2.34 6.26
CA ARG A 56 19.07 1.26 6.73
C ARG A 56 18.73 -0.09 6.11
N CYS A 57 17.42 -0.40 5.95
CA CYS A 57 17.00 -1.72 5.45
C CYS A 57 16.18 -1.64 4.17
N GLY A 58 15.77 -0.45 3.73
CA GLY A 58 15.01 -0.26 2.51
C GLY A 58 13.51 -0.57 2.63
N SER A 59 13.02 -0.99 3.81
CA SER A 59 11.61 -1.31 3.98
C SER A 59 10.75 -0.06 3.83
N THR A 60 9.67 -0.16 3.05
CA THR A 60 8.68 0.92 2.97
C THR A 60 7.94 1.03 4.29
N VAL A 61 7.87 2.22 4.85
CA VAL A 61 7.20 2.47 6.14
C VAL A 61 5.87 3.20 5.97
N ALA A 62 5.74 4.02 4.94
CA ALA A 62 4.49 4.74 4.64
C ALA A 62 4.54 5.28 3.23
N TYR A 63 3.38 5.54 2.65
CA TYR A 63 3.33 6.27 1.38
C TYR A 63 2.05 7.08 1.26
N THR A 64 2.15 8.16 0.49
CA THR A 64 1.03 9.04 0.18
C THR A 64 0.89 9.15 -1.32
N ASN A 65 -0.31 9.51 -1.76
CA ASN A 65 -0.63 9.60 -3.18
C ASN A 65 -1.42 10.89 -3.42
N GLU A 66 -1.06 11.65 -4.44
CA GLU A 66 -1.77 12.87 -4.81
C GLU A 66 -3.23 12.63 -5.19
N ASN A 67 -3.59 11.40 -5.60
CA ASN A 67 -4.97 11.01 -5.86
C ASN A 67 -5.81 10.92 -4.58
N LEU A 68 -5.18 10.70 -3.42
CA LEU A 68 -5.82 10.54 -2.11
C LEU A 68 -5.08 11.40 -1.09
N PRO A 69 -5.12 12.73 -1.23
CA PRO A 69 -4.24 13.62 -0.48
C PRO A 69 -4.48 13.62 1.03
N GLU A 70 -5.68 13.26 1.48
CA GLU A 70 -5.99 13.22 2.91
C GLU A 70 -5.68 11.89 3.58
N LEU A 71 -5.19 10.90 2.83
CA LEU A 71 -4.88 9.56 3.36
C LEU A 71 -3.38 9.28 3.35
N ILE A 72 -2.96 8.46 4.29
CA ILE A 72 -1.62 7.88 4.32
C ILE A 72 -1.75 6.36 4.40
N ALA A 73 -0.95 5.66 3.64
CA ALA A 73 -0.92 4.20 3.61
C ALA A 73 0.27 3.68 4.40
N ILE A 74 0.01 2.69 5.24
CA ILE A 74 1.04 1.95 5.97
C ILE A 74 1.03 0.52 5.44
N PRO A 75 2.15 0.00 4.91
CA PRO A 75 2.20 -1.41 4.51
C PRO A 75 1.85 -2.33 5.69
N LEU A 76 1.03 -3.34 5.44
CA LEU A 76 0.61 -4.25 6.51
C LEU A 76 1.80 -4.90 7.23
N GLY A 77 2.81 -5.28 6.46
CA GLY A 77 4.00 -5.91 7.02
C GLY A 77 4.77 -5.03 7.99
N ALA A 78 4.62 -3.70 7.90
CA ALA A 78 5.28 -2.78 8.83
C ALA A 78 4.78 -2.93 10.28
N PHE A 79 3.54 -3.41 10.46
CA PHE A 79 3.01 -3.68 11.80
C PHE A 79 3.57 -4.97 12.40
N ALA A 80 4.10 -5.87 11.56
CA ALA A 80 4.64 -7.17 11.98
C ALA A 80 3.67 -7.96 12.88
N ASP A 81 2.38 -7.88 12.57
CA ASP A 81 1.29 -8.46 13.36
C ASP A 81 0.40 -9.33 12.46
N PRO A 82 0.54 -10.68 12.51
CA PRO A 82 -0.32 -11.58 11.74
C PRO A 82 -1.81 -11.47 12.07
N GLY A 83 -2.14 -10.94 13.24
CA GLY A 83 -3.52 -10.71 13.67
C GLY A 83 -4.11 -9.38 13.22
N PHE A 84 -3.40 -8.60 12.38
CA PHE A 84 -3.92 -7.35 11.86
C PHE A 84 -5.21 -7.60 11.06
N PRO A 85 -6.20 -6.69 11.09
CA PRO A 85 -7.45 -6.87 10.36
C PRO A 85 -7.23 -7.21 8.89
N PRO A 86 -7.99 -8.17 8.34
CA PRO A 86 -7.83 -8.60 6.95
C PRO A 86 -8.30 -7.55 5.95
N PRO A 87 -7.89 -7.67 4.68
CA PRO A 87 -8.32 -6.74 3.65
C PRO A 87 -9.82 -6.86 3.36
N ARG A 88 -10.42 -5.71 3.07
CA ARG A 88 -11.83 -5.60 2.64
C ARG A 88 -11.92 -5.27 1.16
N PHE A 89 -10.83 -4.92 0.52
CA PHE A 89 -10.77 -4.54 -0.89
C PHE A 89 -9.57 -5.19 -1.55
N SER A 90 -9.77 -5.67 -2.77
CA SER A 90 -8.71 -6.16 -3.64
C SER A 90 -8.85 -5.37 -4.94
N VAL A 91 -7.88 -4.52 -5.25
CA VAL A 91 -8.01 -3.56 -6.35
C VAL A 91 -6.98 -3.81 -7.44
N TYR A 92 -7.28 -3.33 -8.64
CA TYR A 92 -6.48 -3.55 -9.84
C TYR A 92 -6.30 -5.05 -10.13
N GLU A 93 -7.36 -5.80 -9.96
CA GLU A 93 -7.34 -7.25 -10.19
C GLU A 93 -7.10 -7.63 -11.65
N ALA A 94 -7.30 -6.70 -12.59
CA ALA A 94 -6.92 -6.91 -13.98
C ALA A 94 -5.41 -7.19 -14.15
N ARG A 95 -4.59 -6.77 -13.19
CA ARG A 95 -3.14 -6.99 -13.17
C ARG A 95 -2.71 -8.10 -12.21
N LYS A 96 -3.67 -8.76 -11.61
CA LYS A 96 -3.43 -9.82 -10.64
C LYS A 96 -2.73 -11.02 -11.29
N HIS A 97 -1.74 -11.57 -10.58
CA HIS A 97 -1.17 -12.85 -10.99
C HIS A 97 -2.24 -13.94 -10.89
N PRO A 98 -2.36 -14.86 -11.90
CA PRO A 98 -3.47 -15.83 -11.93
C PRO A 98 -3.53 -16.76 -10.73
N TRP A 99 -2.41 -17.00 -10.05
CA TRP A 99 -2.35 -17.89 -8.89
C TRP A 99 -2.69 -17.17 -7.58
N THR A 100 -2.88 -15.86 -7.60
CA THR A 100 -3.16 -15.07 -6.40
C THR A 100 -4.65 -14.93 -6.19
N VAL A 101 -5.11 -15.24 -4.98
CA VAL A 101 -6.52 -15.07 -4.59
C VAL A 101 -6.56 -14.38 -3.23
N VAL A 102 -7.41 -13.37 -3.10
CA VAL A 102 -7.66 -12.69 -1.82
C VAL A 102 -8.95 -13.24 -1.25
N LEU A 103 -8.83 -14.03 -0.19
CA LEU A 103 -9.95 -14.70 0.46
C LEU A 103 -10.54 -13.84 1.57
N GLY A 104 -11.81 -14.04 1.87
CA GLY A 104 -12.51 -13.43 2.98
C GLY A 104 -13.94 -13.05 2.62
N GLU A 105 -14.84 -13.10 3.61
CA GLU A 105 -16.20 -12.65 3.43
C GLU A 105 -16.23 -11.13 3.22
N GLY A 106 -17.03 -10.69 2.27
CA GLY A 106 -17.24 -9.27 2.02
C GLY A 106 -16.07 -8.55 1.37
N VAL A 107 -15.07 -9.27 0.86
CA VAL A 107 -13.99 -8.64 0.08
C VAL A 107 -14.56 -8.16 -1.24
N GLU A 108 -14.37 -6.88 -1.55
CA GLU A 108 -14.73 -6.33 -2.84
C GLU A 108 -13.57 -6.48 -3.81
N HIS A 109 -13.82 -7.12 -4.94
CA HIS A 109 -12.84 -7.34 -6.00
C HIS A 109 -13.06 -6.34 -7.12
N ILE A 110 -12.05 -5.53 -7.41
CA ILE A 110 -12.15 -4.41 -8.35
C ILE A 110 -11.02 -4.54 -9.38
N ASP A 111 -11.39 -4.47 -10.66
CA ASP A 111 -10.40 -4.52 -11.76
C ASP A 111 -9.53 -3.27 -11.88
#